data_cde326f06a381759680d4f9e6d40097e
#
_entry.id   cde326f06a381759680d4f9e6d40097e
#
_cell.length_a   1.000
_cell.length_b   1.000
_cell.length_c   1.000
_cell.angle_alpha   90.00
_cell.angle_beta   90.00
_cell.angle_gamma   90.00
#
_symmetry.space_group_name_H-M   'P 1'
#
loop_
_entity.id
_entity.type
_entity.pdbx_description
1 polymer ?
#
loop_
_entity_poly.entity_id
_entity_poly.type
_entity_poly.pdbx_seq_one_letter_code
_entity_poly.pdbx_strand_id
1 'polypeptide(L)'
;FIEKLPDLMELIEPKEWELNPYSTKRTKEMVLLLGCVDNNKTRQLCHQAFHQSEELIYIDSGNGKYTGQVVCGVRRNGRTIRKSIGGVHPEMLKDTDLFPSEISCAEAAQEDPQSIVANVTAATAVLIMVYNILTHGENNALQTDFSTQTIRMQTVLEKKTRRRAA
;
A
#
# COMPACT_ATOMS: atom_id res chain seq x y z
N PHE A 1 15.11 -7.84 5.20
CA PHE A 1 13.68 -8.08 5.45
C PHE A 1 13.26 -7.35 6.72
N ILE A 2 12.15 -6.61 6.68
CA ILE A 2 11.58 -5.94 7.84
C ILE A 2 10.53 -6.88 8.43
N GLU A 3 10.84 -7.43 9.60
CA GLU A 3 9.96 -8.35 10.33
C GLU A 3 9.55 -7.79 11.69
N LYS A 4 9.97 -6.55 11.99
CA LYS A 4 9.68 -5.86 13.24
C LYS A 4 9.03 -4.52 12.98
N LEU A 5 7.96 -4.23 13.70
CA LEU A 5 7.24 -2.97 13.58
C LEU A 5 8.10 -1.72 13.91
N PRO A 6 8.98 -1.70 14.94
CA PRO A 6 9.83 -0.53 15.19
C PRO A 6 10.74 -0.18 14.02
N ASP A 7 11.34 -1.18 13.36
CA ASP A 7 12.23 -0.98 12.22
C ASP A 7 11.47 -0.36 11.03
N LEU A 8 10.24 -0.82 10.79
CA LEU A 8 9.37 -0.24 9.76
C LEU A 8 8.96 1.19 10.11
N MET A 9 8.64 1.48 11.36
CA MET A 9 8.25 2.82 11.82
C MET A 9 9.39 3.83 11.64
N GLU A 10 10.64 3.46 11.93
CA GLU A 10 11.81 4.31 11.68
C GLU A 10 11.98 4.65 10.20
N LEU A 11 11.76 3.69 9.30
CA LEU A 11 11.88 3.90 7.85
C LEU A 11 10.80 4.80 7.27
N ILE A 12 9.60 4.80 7.83
CA ILE A 12 8.47 5.58 7.33
C ILE A 12 8.26 6.90 8.09
N GLU A 13 9.16 7.26 9.01
CA GLU A 13 9.11 8.53 9.72
C GLU A 13 9.37 9.69 8.76
N PRO A 14 8.41 10.64 8.58
CA PRO A 14 8.58 11.75 7.67
C PRO A 14 9.66 12.72 8.18
N LYS A 15 10.64 13.01 7.33
CA LYS A 15 11.66 14.02 7.62
C LYS A 15 11.13 15.41 7.32
N GLU A 16 11.54 16.39 8.12
CA GLU A 16 11.26 17.79 7.88
C GLU A 16 12.46 18.46 7.21
N TRP A 17 12.19 19.23 6.16
CA TRP A 17 13.20 19.96 5.41
C TRP A 17 12.98 21.47 5.51
N GLU A 18 14.05 22.21 5.69
CA GLU A 18 14.03 23.67 5.50
C GLU A 18 14.09 23.97 4.01
N LEU A 19 13.03 24.57 3.47
CA LEU A 19 12.95 24.91 2.04
C LEU A 19 14.02 25.94 1.60
N ASN A 20 14.51 26.75 2.56
CA ASN A 20 15.52 27.78 2.35
C ASN A 20 16.09 28.18 3.72
N PRO A 21 17.42 28.34 3.90
CA PRO A 21 18.02 28.79 5.14
C PRO A 21 17.52 30.14 5.66
N TYR A 22 16.84 30.92 4.81
CA TYR A 22 16.19 32.19 5.18
C TYR A 22 14.67 32.09 5.37
N SER A 23 14.08 30.90 5.28
CA SER A 23 12.65 30.67 5.42
C SER A 23 12.36 29.89 6.70
N THR A 24 11.38 30.36 7.46
CA THR A 24 10.82 29.61 8.61
C THR A 24 9.82 28.51 8.17
N LYS A 25 9.55 28.39 6.87
CA LYS A 25 8.65 27.35 6.34
C LYS A 25 9.38 26.03 6.23
N ARG A 26 8.90 25.04 7.00
CA ARG A 26 9.31 23.63 6.89
C ARG A 26 8.33 22.89 6.01
N THR A 27 8.83 21.97 5.22
CA THR A 27 8.02 21.06 4.41
C THR A 27 8.24 19.65 4.95
N LYS A 28 7.15 18.97 5.26
CA LYS A 28 7.18 17.54 5.65
C LYS A 28 7.26 16.66 4.39
N GLU A 29 8.06 15.63 4.45
CA GLU A 29 8.07 14.60 3.42
C GLU A 29 6.71 13.93 3.29
N MET A 30 6.34 13.60 2.06
CA MET A 30 5.25 12.69 1.78
C MET A 30 5.80 11.27 1.70
N VAL A 31 5.45 10.43 2.64
CA VAL A 31 5.90 9.05 2.68
C VAL A 31 4.93 8.15 1.94
N LEU A 32 5.47 7.36 1.00
CA LEU A 32 4.76 6.33 0.27
C LEU A 32 5.31 4.96 0.68
N LEU A 33 4.50 4.17 1.38
CA LEU A 33 4.80 2.78 1.68
C LEU A 33 4.20 1.89 0.58
N LEU A 34 5.05 1.14 -0.12
CA LEU A 34 4.63 0.20 -1.16
C LEU A 34 4.75 -1.23 -0.63
N GLY A 35 3.60 -1.87 -0.39
CA GLY A 35 3.51 -3.26 0.07
C GLY A 35 3.50 -4.23 -1.10
N CYS A 36 4.68 -4.49 -1.68
CA CYS A 36 4.85 -5.47 -2.75
C CYS A 36 5.31 -6.81 -2.17
N VAL A 37 4.56 -7.33 -1.21
CA VAL A 37 4.87 -8.55 -0.46
C VAL A 37 3.88 -9.66 -0.77
N ASP A 38 4.32 -10.91 -0.64
CA ASP A 38 3.57 -12.12 -0.95
C ASP A 38 2.96 -12.82 0.28
N ASN A 39 3.20 -12.30 1.49
CA ASN A 39 2.68 -12.89 2.73
C ASN A 39 1.85 -11.90 3.55
N ASN A 40 0.84 -12.43 4.24
CA ASN A 40 -0.05 -11.61 5.06
C ASN A 40 0.58 -11.12 6.36
N LYS A 41 1.58 -11.83 6.89
CA LYS A 41 2.26 -11.42 8.12
C LYS A 41 2.99 -10.08 7.96
N THR A 42 3.69 -9.88 6.84
CA THR A 42 4.29 -8.58 6.51
C THR A 42 3.21 -7.51 6.25
N ARG A 43 2.09 -7.88 5.59
CA ARG A 43 0.95 -6.95 5.41
C ARG A 43 0.33 -6.53 6.74
N GLN A 44 0.29 -7.41 7.74
CA GLN A 44 -0.17 -7.07 9.10
C GLN A 44 0.75 -6.03 9.75
N LEU A 45 2.08 -6.15 9.60
CA LEU A 45 3.03 -5.14 10.06
C LEU A 45 2.80 -3.79 9.37
N CYS A 46 2.68 -3.79 8.04
CA CYS A 46 2.39 -2.58 7.27
C CYS A 46 1.06 -1.94 7.70
N HIS A 47 0.04 -2.74 7.98
CA HIS A 47 -1.25 -2.28 8.49
C HIS A 47 -1.12 -1.65 9.89
N GLN A 48 -0.35 -2.24 10.79
CA GLN A 48 -0.07 -1.68 12.12
C GLN A 48 0.69 -0.35 12.00
N ALA A 49 1.75 -0.32 11.20
CA ALA A 49 2.53 0.89 10.91
C ALA A 49 1.64 2.00 10.31
N PHE A 50 0.76 1.65 9.38
CA PHE A 50 -0.22 2.57 8.81
C PHE A 50 -1.09 3.20 9.91
N HIS A 51 -1.58 2.43 10.89
CA HIS A 51 -2.43 2.95 11.95
C HIS A 51 -1.67 3.76 13.02
N GLN A 52 -0.38 3.53 13.19
CA GLN A 52 0.47 4.28 14.11
C GLN A 52 1.03 5.58 13.50
N SER A 53 1.08 5.69 12.18
CA SER A 53 1.60 6.87 11.49
C SER A 53 0.65 8.06 11.56
N GLU A 54 1.19 9.28 11.62
CA GLU A 54 0.45 10.55 11.50
C GLU A 54 0.09 10.82 10.03
N GLU A 55 1.06 10.65 9.14
CA GLU A 55 0.98 10.92 7.70
C GLU A 55 1.56 9.74 6.93
N LEU A 56 0.75 9.03 6.17
CA LEU A 56 1.23 7.91 5.36
C LEU A 56 0.26 7.62 4.20
N ILE A 57 0.81 7.38 3.03
CA ILE A 57 0.10 6.73 1.92
C ILE A 57 0.64 5.30 1.81
N TYR A 58 -0.23 4.32 1.97
CA TYR A 58 0.11 2.91 1.89
C TYR A 58 -0.61 2.27 0.70
N ILE A 59 0.16 1.89 -0.31
CA ILE A 59 -0.33 1.16 -1.48
C ILE A 59 0.13 -0.28 -1.36
N ASP A 60 -0.79 -1.21 -1.30
CA ASP A 60 -0.52 -2.64 -1.23
C ASP A 60 -1.11 -3.38 -2.42
N SER A 61 -0.38 -4.34 -2.93
CA SER A 61 -0.83 -5.26 -3.97
C SER A 61 -0.81 -6.69 -3.50
N GLY A 62 -1.92 -7.40 -3.73
CA GLY A 62 -2.00 -8.84 -3.52
C GLY A 62 -2.52 -9.51 -4.78
N ASN A 63 -1.89 -10.62 -5.19
CA ASN A 63 -2.35 -11.38 -6.33
C ASN A 63 -2.11 -12.87 -6.14
N GLY A 64 -3.04 -13.65 -6.69
CA GLY A 64 -2.89 -15.08 -6.92
C GLY A 64 -2.50 -15.37 -8.37
N LYS A 65 -2.85 -16.54 -8.84
CA LYS A 65 -2.45 -17.02 -10.17
C LYS A 65 -2.98 -16.16 -11.33
N TYR A 66 -4.22 -15.71 -11.27
CA TYR A 66 -4.88 -14.98 -12.38
C TYR A 66 -5.56 -13.69 -11.95
N THR A 67 -5.76 -13.48 -10.68
CA THR A 67 -6.50 -12.33 -10.15
C THR A 67 -5.66 -11.61 -9.11
N GLY A 68 -5.99 -10.35 -8.87
CA GLY A 68 -5.37 -9.60 -7.79
C GLY A 68 -6.10 -8.28 -7.55
N GLN A 69 -5.64 -7.60 -6.51
CA GLN A 69 -6.13 -6.28 -6.13
C GLN A 69 -4.98 -5.37 -5.71
N VAL A 70 -5.17 -4.09 -5.89
CA VAL A 70 -4.29 -3.03 -5.38
C VAL A 70 -5.14 -2.05 -4.58
N VAL A 71 -4.76 -1.77 -3.34
CA VAL A 71 -5.48 -0.88 -2.43
C VAL A 71 -4.60 0.29 -2.02
N CYS A 72 -5.15 1.51 -2.04
CA CYS A 72 -4.46 2.72 -1.63
C CYS A 72 -5.08 3.29 -0.35
N GLY A 73 -4.44 3.03 0.79
CA GLY A 73 -4.78 3.62 2.09
C GLY A 73 -4.13 4.99 2.28
N VAL A 74 -4.79 5.89 2.98
CA VAL A 74 -4.29 7.25 3.26
C VAL A 74 -4.57 7.64 4.71
N ARG A 75 -3.53 8.06 5.41
CA ARG A 75 -3.64 8.74 6.72
C ARG A 75 -3.21 10.18 6.60
N ARG A 76 -3.89 11.06 7.34
CA ARG A 76 -3.57 12.48 7.46
C ARG A 76 -3.91 12.95 8.88
N ASN A 77 -2.95 13.61 9.52
CA ASN A 77 -3.10 14.11 10.90
C ASN A 77 -3.63 13.03 11.86
N GLY A 78 -3.04 11.84 11.83
CA GLY A 78 -3.40 10.70 12.66
C GLY A 78 -4.78 10.08 12.37
N ARG A 79 -5.48 10.51 11.30
CA ARG A 79 -6.80 10.01 10.92
C ARG A 79 -6.74 9.19 9.64
N THR A 80 -7.46 8.08 9.61
CA THR A 80 -7.64 7.30 8.39
C THR A 80 -8.63 7.98 7.46
N ILE A 81 -8.11 8.53 6.35
CA ILE A 81 -8.92 9.15 5.29
C ILE A 81 -9.42 8.07 4.33
N ARG A 82 -8.54 7.09 3.99
CA ARG A 82 -8.86 5.93 3.17
C ARG A 82 -8.31 4.68 3.84
N LYS A 83 -9.09 3.61 3.82
CA LYS A 83 -8.70 2.34 4.45
C LYS A 83 -7.50 1.73 3.72
N SER A 84 -6.56 1.19 4.48
CA SER A 84 -5.49 0.32 3.96
C SER A 84 -6.03 -1.07 3.60
N ILE A 85 -5.18 -1.90 3.00
CA ILE A 85 -5.53 -3.27 2.60
C ILE A 85 -6.19 -4.07 3.73
N GLY A 86 -5.62 -4.08 4.94
CA GLY A 86 -6.22 -4.78 6.09
C GLY A 86 -7.55 -4.18 6.57
N GLY A 87 -7.83 -2.92 6.24
CA GLY A 87 -9.14 -2.30 6.51
C GLY A 87 -10.20 -2.61 5.45
N VAL A 88 -9.77 -2.98 4.24
CA VAL A 88 -10.64 -3.41 3.13
C VAL A 88 -10.84 -4.92 3.16
N HIS A 89 -9.77 -5.66 3.46
CA HIS A 89 -9.70 -7.12 3.52
C HIS A 89 -9.29 -7.59 4.94
N PRO A 90 -10.20 -7.49 5.93
CA PRO A 90 -9.88 -7.80 7.33
C PRO A 90 -9.56 -9.29 7.57
N GLU A 91 -9.89 -10.17 6.64
CA GLU A 91 -9.53 -11.58 6.65
C GLU A 91 -8.01 -11.77 6.65
N MET A 92 -7.25 -10.91 5.98
CA MET A 92 -5.79 -10.96 5.94
C MET A 92 -5.14 -10.69 7.31
N LEU A 93 -5.85 -10.01 8.22
CA LEU A 93 -5.36 -9.73 9.57
C LEU A 93 -5.48 -10.94 10.50
N LYS A 94 -6.21 -11.98 10.09
CA LYS A 94 -6.42 -13.21 10.85
C LYS A 94 -5.53 -14.36 10.36
N ASP A 95 -4.79 -14.12 9.30
CA ASP A 95 -3.92 -15.11 8.69
C ASP A 95 -2.73 -15.45 9.60
N THR A 96 -2.34 -16.71 9.60
CA THR A 96 -1.24 -17.26 10.39
C THR A 96 0.01 -17.51 9.57
N ASP A 97 0.14 -16.85 8.40
CA ASP A 97 1.33 -16.94 7.54
C ASP A 97 2.62 -16.75 8.36
N LEU A 98 3.67 -17.39 7.93
CA LEU A 98 5.01 -17.23 8.47
C LEU A 98 5.76 -16.10 7.76
N PHE A 99 6.76 -15.51 8.41
CA PHE A 99 7.69 -14.64 7.72
C PHE A 99 8.58 -15.45 6.77
N PRO A 100 9.06 -14.85 5.66
CA PRO A 100 9.97 -15.54 4.74
C PRO A 100 11.21 -16.15 5.40
N SER A 101 11.68 -15.56 6.51
CA SER A 101 12.80 -16.11 7.30
C SER A 101 12.44 -17.38 8.09
N GLU A 102 11.15 -17.64 8.30
CA GLU A 102 10.65 -18.80 9.05
C GLU A 102 10.27 -19.97 8.12
N ILE A 103 10.27 -19.76 6.79
CA ILE A 103 9.88 -20.75 5.78
C ILE A 103 11.12 -21.39 5.19
N SER A 104 11.15 -22.73 5.09
CA SER A 104 12.23 -23.41 4.38
C SER A 104 12.12 -23.21 2.86
N CYS A 105 13.28 -23.21 2.14
CA CYS A 105 13.30 -23.08 0.68
C CYS A 105 12.49 -24.19 -0.03
N ALA A 106 12.32 -25.34 0.59
CA ALA A 106 11.55 -26.46 0.03
C ALA A 106 10.02 -26.23 0.15
N GLU A 107 9.57 -25.57 1.22
CA GLU A 107 8.16 -25.22 1.43
C GLU A 107 7.77 -24.05 0.53
N ALA A 108 8.62 -23.02 0.41
CA ALA A 108 8.38 -21.88 -0.47
C ALA A 108 8.23 -22.26 -1.96
N ALA A 109 8.82 -23.36 -2.40
CA ALA A 109 8.71 -23.82 -3.79
C ALA A 109 7.39 -24.56 -4.11
N GLN A 110 6.59 -24.94 -3.12
CA GLN A 110 5.32 -25.66 -3.28
C GLN A 110 4.08 -24.74 -3.20
N GLU A 111 4.23 -23.53 -2.71
CA GLU A 111 3.12 -22.56 -2.68
C GLU A 111 2.82 -22.04 -4.08
N ASP A 112 1.52 -21.85 -4.32
CA ASP A 112 0.83 -21.56 -5.58
C ASP A 112 1.66 -20.69 -6.55
N PRO A 113 2.10 -21.21 -7.71
CA PRO A 113 2.99 -20.45 -8.59
C PRO A 113 2.27 -19.21 -9.13
N GLN A 114 2.68 -18.06 -8.63
CA GLN A 114 2.15 -16.78 -9.11
C GLN A 114 2.47 -16.61 -10.60
N SER A 115 1.48 -16.18 -11.37
CA SER A 115 1.69 -15.89 -12.78
C SER A 115 2.49 -14.59 -12.95
N ILE A 116 3.55 -14.62 -13.76
CA ILE A 116 4.32 -13.40 -14.11
C ILE A 116 3.39 -12.31 -14.68
N VAL A 117 2.34 -12.68 -15.38
CA VAL A 117 1.37 -11.74 -15.96
C VAL A 117 0.55 -11.07 -14.85
N ALA A 118 0.14 -11.83 -13.81
CA ALA A 118 -0.55 -11.26 -12.66
C ALA A 118 0.35 -10.30 -11.89
N ASN A 119 1.63 -10.66 -11.66
CA ASN A 119 2.60 -9.80 -10.98
C ASN A 119 2.85 -8.50 -11.76
N VAL A 120 3.04 -8.55 -13.08
CA VAL A 120 3.23 -7.37 -13.92
C VAL A 120 1.97 -6.49 -13.92
N THR A 121 0.78 -7.09 -13.94
CA THR A 121 -0.48 -6.35 -13.89
C THR A 121 -0.64 -5.63 -12.56
N ALA A 122 -0.34 -6.29 -11.44
CA ALA A 122 -0.33 -5.69 -10.11
C ALA A 122 0.66 -4.51 -10.03
N ALA A 123 1.91 -4.74 -10.48
CA ALA A 123 2.95 -3.71 -10.51
C ALA A 123 2.54 -2.50 -11.37
N THR A 124 1.89 -2.73 -12.51
CA THR A 124 1.38 -1.66 -13.37
C THR A 124 0.32 -0.83 -12.66
N ALA A 125 -0.62 -1.47 -11.95
CA ALA A 125 -1.64 -0.76 -11.19
C ALA A 125 -1.03 0.08 -10.05
N VAL A 126 -0.03 -0.47 -9.32
CA VAL A 126 0.73 0.27 -8.29
C VAL A 126 1.42 1.48 -8.91
N LEU A 127 2.13 1.30 -10.04
CA LEU A 127 2.83 2.39 -10.73
C LEU A 127 1.89 3.50 -11.18
N ILE A 128 0.70 3.16 -11.68
CA ILE A 128 -0.31 4.17 -12.06
C ILE A 128 -0.74 4.99 -10.84
N MET A 129 -0.98 4.35 -9.69
CA MET A 129 -1.35 5.07 -8.46
C MET A 129 -0.21 5.98 -7.98
N VAL A 130 1.04 5.49 -7.97
CA VAL A 130 2.23 6.26 -7.60
C VAL A 130 2.43 7.44 -8.57
N TYR A 131 2.34 7.20 -9.87
CA TYR A 131 2.45 8.24 -10.88
C TYR A 131 1.42 9.36 -10.68
N ASN A 132 0.16 9.01 -10.40
CA ASN A 132 -0.89 10.01 -10.13
C ASN A 132 -0.57 10.84 -8.88
N ILE A 133 -0.07 10.21 -7.80
CA ILE A 133 0.32 10.91 -6.58
C ILE A 133 1.47 11.89 -6.87
N LEU A 134 2.51 11.45 -7.58
CA LEU A 134 3.69 12.27 -7.86
C LEU A 134 3.40 13.41 -8.84
N THR A 135 2.53 13.20 -9.83
CA THR A 135 2.25 14.19 -10.88
C THR A 135 1.08 15.12 -10.55
N HIS A 136 0.09 14.63 -9.81
CA HIS A 136 -1.14 15.38 -9.52
C HIS A 136 -1.33 15.67 -8.03
N GLY A 137 -0.42 15.20 -7.16
CA GLY A 137 -0.50 15.34 -5.71
C GLY A 137 -1.53 14.42 -5.05
N GLU A 138 -2.32 13.68 -5.83
CA GLU A 138 -3.36 12.77 -5.34
C GLU A 138 -3.60 11.59 -6.29
N ASN A 139 -4.12 10.51 -5.73
CA ASN A 139 -4.67 9.38 -6.46
C ASN A 139 -6.10 9.15 -6.02
N ASN A 140 -7.07 9.13 -6.94
CA ASN A 140 -8.49 8.95 -6.64
C ASN A 140 -8.94 7.48 -6.62
N ALA A 141 -8.07 6.55 -7.01
CA ALA A 141 -8.34 5.13 -6.94
C ALA A 141 -8.24 4.64 -5.48
N LEU A 142 -9.30 4.04 -4.97
CA LEU A 142 -9.34 3.40 -3.65
C LEU A 142 -8.82 1.98 -3.73
N GLN A 143 -9.31 1.25 -4.71
CA GLN A 143 -9.00 -0.14 -4.99
C GLN A 143 -9.09 -0.40 -6.48
N THR A 144 -8.19 -1.21 -7.00
CA THR A 144 -8.23 -1.73 -8.36
C THR A 144 -8.18 -3.25 -8.29
N ASP A 145 -9.21 -3.91 -8.81
CA ASP A 145 -9.27 -5.36 -8.95
C ASP A 145 -8.97 -5.73 -10.40
N PHE A 146 -8.26 -6.84 -10.61
CA PHE A 146 -7.96 -7.32 -11.95
C PHE A 146 -8.07 -8.85 -12.09
N SER A 147 -8.28 -9.27 -13.33
CA SER A 147 -8.21 -10.67 -13.77
C SER A 147 -7.46 -10.76 -15.08
N THR A 148 -6.33 -11.47 -15.08
CA THR A 148 -5.53 -11.69 -16.29
C THR A 148 -6.13 -12.77 -17.19
N GLN A 149 -6.98 -13.65 -16.64
CA GLN A 149 -7.68 -14.68 -17.41
C GLN A 149 -8.80 -14.07 -18.29
N THR A 150 -9.49 -13.06 -17.78
CA THR A 150 -10.60 -12.40 -18.51
C THR A 150 -10.22 -11.03 -19.06
N ILE A 151 -8.96 -10.61 -18.91
CA ILE A 151 -8.45 -9.29 -19.34
C ILE A 151 -9.33 -8.16 -18.79
N ARG A 152 -9.68 -8.26 -17.51
CA ARG A 152 -10.52 -7.28 -16.82
C ARG A 152 -9.73 -6.52 -15.77
N MET A 153 -9.90 -5.20 -15.76
CA MET A 153 -9.45 -4.33 -14.67
C MET A 153 -10.60 -3.40 -14.28
N GLN A 154 -10.88 -3.31 -12.99
CA GLN A 154 -11.97 -2.49 -12.47
C GLN A 154 -11.47 -1.70 -11.27
N THR A 155 -11.73 -0.38 -11.25
CA THR A 155 -11.27 0.51 -10.19
C THR A 155 -12.46 1.13 -9.46
N VAL A 156 -12.42 1.08 -8.13
CA VAL A 156 -13.31 1.84 -7.26
C VAL A 156 -12.69 3.20 -7.02
N LEU A 157 -13.41 4.26 -7.39
CA LEU A 157 -12.95 5.63 -7.23
C LEU A 157 -13.57 6.28 -5.98
N GLU A 158 -12.83 7.20 -5.39
CA GLU A 158 -13.35 8.07 -4.34
C GLU A 158 -14.47 8.95 -4.90
N LYS A 159 -15.61 9.00 -4.20
CA LYS A 159 -16.68 9.92 -4.55
C LYS A 159 -16.25 11.34 -4.22
N LYS A 160 -16.05 12.18 -5.23
CA LYS A 160 -15.81 13.62 -5.01
C LYS A 160 -17.01 14.22 -4.26
N THR A 161 -16.83 14.51 -2.99
CA THR A 161 -17.80 15.33 -2.26
C THR A 161 -17.76 16.72 -2.88
N ARG A 162 -18.85 17.13 -3.56
CA ARG A 162 -18.97 18.51 -4.06
C ARG A 162 -18.81 19.43 -2.86
N ARG A 163 -17.66 20.09 -2.73
CA ARG A 163 -17.55 21.24 -1.84
C ARG A 163 -18.61 22.23 -2.33
N ARG A 164 -19.67 22.44 -1.53
CA ARG A 164 -20.55 23.58 -1.73
C ARG A 164 -19.66 24.81 -1.67
N ALA A 165 -19.54 25.53 -2.79
CA ALA A 165 -18.99 26.87 -2.77
C ALA A 165 -19.85 27.69 -1.81
N ALA A 166 -19.20 28.18 -0.75
CA ALA A 166 -19.77 29.15 0.17
C ALA A 166 -19.59 30.55 -0.44
#